data_dcda881dacc2f0a2f2621ac96a843633
#
_entry.id   dcda881dacc2f0a2f2621ac96a843633
#
_cell.length_a   1.000
_cell.length_b   1.000
_cell.length_c   1.000
_cell.angle_alpha   90.00
_cell.angle_beta   90.00
_cell.angle_gamma   90.00
#
_symmetry.space_group_name_H-M   'P 1'
#
loop_
_entity.id
_entity.type
_entity.pdbx_description
1 polymer ?
#
loop_
_entity_poly.entity_id
_entity_poly.type
_entity_poly.pdbx_seq_one_letter_code
_entity_poly.pdbx_strand_id
1 'polypeptide(L)'
;MDKQVFQTDNKSRWTKFKWTIRVVVFVSVIFIAIFITMFIIDHIPSVPFRQDFRSAMTASKPFLQETKYSREYKGFRSFISEKKLHNNYAQEKMRTLGKLRRFGGRSDSLIQKNVDSWADFSAGIRAGFYVSWDPKSYASLRQNIHNLNLVMPEWMFIDPKTDGMKMKADNKGLALMHKSGVPIMPMLTNNVDKSFRGDVVSRILHNPMKRRKLINSIVYQCVKNNFVGVNIDFEELTENSDEYLITFIKELTTTMHNNGLLVTEDVEPFNDDYNYKELAKYLDYLVLMAYDEYSQSS
;
A
#
# COMPACT_ATOMS: atom_id res chain seq x y z
N MET A 1 55.91 -60.47 -5.55
CA MET A 1 54.65 -59.82 -5.13
C MET A 1 54.80 -58.35 -5.41
N ASP A 2 54.19 -57.86 -6.46
CA ASP A 2 54.24 -56.46 -6.90
C ASP A 2 53.51 -55.61 -5.94
N LYS A 3 54.15 -54.57 -5.37
CA LYS A 3 53.53 -53.62 -4.46
C LYS A 3 52.53 -52.71 -5.29
N GLN A 4 51.30 -52.69 -4.91
CA GLN A 4 50.36 -51.77 -5.53
C GLN A 4 50.80 -50.32 -5.32
N VAL A 5 50.66 -49.51 -6.36
CA VAL A 5 51.19 -48.13 -6.49
C VAL A 5 50.75 -47.18 -5.34
N PHE A 6 49.77 -47.54 -4.52
CA PHE A 6 49.21 -46.72 -3.42
C PHE A 6 49.60 -47.19 -2.00
N GLN A 7 50.49 -48.23 -1.86
CA GLN A 7 50.98 -48.63 -0.56
C GLN A 7 52.29 -47.92 -0.23
N THR A 8 52.21 -46.84 0.52
CA THR A 8 53.41 -46.23 1.15
C THR A 8 53.43 -46.62 2.61
N ASP A 9 54.60 -47.16 3.07
CA ASP A 9 54.88 -47.57 4.45
C ASP A 9 54.87 -46.41 5.46
N ASN A 10 54.51 -45.21 5.02
CA ASN A 10 54.60 -44.01 5.83
C ASN A 10 53.21 -43.66 6.48
N LYS A 11 52.95 -44.24 7.67
CA LYS A 11 51.78 -44.02 8.51
C LYS A 11 51.52 -42.52 8.82
N SER A 12 52.53 -41.70 8.72
CA SER A 12 52.48 -40.26 8.98
C SER A 12 51.61 -39.50 7.93
N ARG A 13 51.60 -39.90 6.67
CA ARG A 13 50.78 -39.28 5.61
C ARG A 13 49.28 -39.51 5.82
N TRP A 14 48.93 -40.75 6.22
CA TRP A 14 47.52 -41.11 6.47
C TRP A 14 46.97 -40.41 7.72
N THR A 15 47.81 -40.26 8.72
CA THR A 15 47.44 -39.52 9.96
C THR A 15 47.22 -38.02 9.66
N LYS A 16 48.12 -37.42 8.88
CA LYS A 16 47.96 -36.01 8.41
C LYS A 16 46.69 -35.84 7.58
N PHE A 17 46.43 -36.75 6.65
CA PHE A 17 45.22 -36.70 5.82
C PHE A 17 43.95 -36.80 6.63
N LYS A 18 43.88 -37.72 7.60
CA LYS A 18 42.73 -37.80 8.52
C LYS A 18 42.55 -36.53 9.35
N TRP A 19 43.64 -35.92 9.80
CA TRP A 19 43.58 -34.67 10.54
C TRP A 19 43.10 -33.51 9.67
N THR A 20 43.60 -33.41 8.45
CA THR A 20 43.16 -32.39 7.48
C THR A 20 41.66 -32.49 7.20
N ILE A 21 41.15 -33.72 6.94
CA ILE A 21 39.71 -33.90 6.74
C ILE A 21 38.91 -33.47 7.97
N ARG A 22 39.37 -33.81 9.18
CA ARG A 22 38.67 -33.40 10.42
C ARG A 22 38.60 -31.87 10.58
N VAL A 23 39.70 -31.20 10.27
CA VAL A 23 39.78 -29.73 10.30
C VAL A 23 38.86 -29.12 9.25
N VAL A 24 38.84 -29.62 8.02
CA VAL A 24 37.96 -29.15 6.96
C VAL A 24 36.48 -29.32 7.34
N VAL A 25 36.09 -30.50 7.86
CA VAL A 25 34.75 -30.76 8.31
C VAL A 25 34.34 -29.80 9.47
N PHE A 26 35.24 -29.61 10.43
CA PHE A 26 34.99 -28.70 11.56
C PHE A 26 34.78 -27.25 11.10
N VAL A 27 35.66 -26.76 10.20
CA VAL A 27 35.52 -25.42 9.60
C VAL A 27 34.25 -25.30 8.79
N SER A 28 33.86 -26.31 8.01
CA SER A 28 32.62 -26.33 7.26
C SER A 28 31.38 -26.25 8.17
N VAL A 29 31.39 -26.95 9.31
CA VAL A 29 30.30 -26.89 10.29
C VAL A 29 30.18 -25.48 10.90
N ILE A 30 31.30 -24.82 11.20
CA ILE A 30 31.29 -23.44 11.69
C ILE A 30 30.73 -22.49 10.64
N PHE A 31 31.11 -22.61 9.36
CA PHE A 31 30.57 -21.78 8.28
C PHE A 31 29.07 -22.01 8.10
N ILE A 32 28.60 -23.24 8.16
CA ILE A 32 27.17 -23.55 8.11
C ILE A 32 26.43 -22.93 9.29
N ALA A 33 26.96 -23.00 10.50
CA ALA A 33 26.37 -22.39 11.69
C ALA A 33 26.31 -20.86 11.57
N ILE A 34 27.36 -20.21 11.07
CA ILE A 34 27.39 -18.76 10.82
C ILE A 34 26.38 -18.40 9.73
N PHE A 35 26.27 -19.19 8.66
CA PHE A 35 25.31 -18.95 7.59
C PHE A 35 23.86 -19.07 8.08
N ILE A 36 23.58 -20.09 8.91
CA ILE A 36 22.26 -20.28 9.52
C ILE A 36 21.93 -19.10 10.46
N THR A 37 22.89 -18.66 11.29
CA THR A 37 22.67 -17.51 12.18
C THR A 37 22.47 -16.21 11.40
N MET A 38 23.24 -15.95 10.35
CA MET A 38 22.98 -14.80 9.47
C MET A 38 21.61 -14.88 8.81
N PHE A 39 21.24 -16.05 8.30
CA PHE A 39 19.93 -16.25 7.68
C PHE A 39 18.76 -16.04 8.64
N ILE A 40 18.92 -16.43 9.91
CA ILE A 40 17.91 -16.21 10.96
C ILE A 40 17.86 -14.73 11.36
N ILE A 41 19.01 -14.05 11.48
CA ILE A 41 19.09 -12.64 11.86
C ILE A 41 18.53 -11.74 10.76
N ASP A 42 18.83 -12.00 9.49
CA ASP A 42 18.29 -11.22 8.36
C ASP A 42 16.79 -11.47 8.10
N HIS A 43 16.20 -12.54 8.63
CA HIS A 43 14.79 -12.87 8.46
C HIS A 43 13.91 -12.46 9.64
N ILE A 44 14.47 -11.86 10.68
CA ILE A 44 13.68 -11.20 11.72
C ILE A 44 13.64 -9.71 11.34
N PRO A 45 12.56 -9.22 10.69
CA PRO A 45 12.40 -7.78 10.52
C PRO A 45 12.35 -7.21 11.94
N SER A 46 13.32 -6.39 12.29
CA SER A 46 13.29 -5.59 13.50
C SER A 46 12.14 -4.59 13.34
N VAL A 47 10.95 -5.04 13.72
CA VAL A 47 9.82 -4.11 13.89
C VAL A 47 10.25 -3.17 15.01
N PRO A 48 10.38 -1.85 14.77
CA PRO A 48 10.69 -0.91 15.83
C PRO A 48 9.61 -1.03 16.88
N PHE A 49 10.01 -1.50 18.05
CA PHE A 49 9.10 -1.83 19.13
C PHE A 49 8.46 -0.54 19.66
N ARG A 50 7.21 -0.65 20.07
CA ARG A 50 6.34 0.40 20.66
C ARG A 50 6.99 1.23 21.78
N GLN A 51 8.14 0.81 22.32
CA GLN A 51 8.92 1.55 23.32
C GLN A 51 9.71 2.73 22.72
N ASP A 52 10.21 2.60 21.49
CA ASP A 52 10.96 3.68 20.84
C ASP A 52 10.05 4.83 20.42
N PHE A 53 8.80 4.53 20.11
CA PHE A 53 7.80 5.56 19.81
C PHE A 53 7.39 6.37 21.04
N ARG A 54 7.37 5.78 22.25
CA ARG A 54 7.11 6.52 23.49
C ARG A 54 8.31 7.33 23.95
N SER A 55 9.53 6.82 23.80
CA SER A 55 10.75 7.54 24.14
C SER A 55 11.01 8.71 23.15
N ALA A 56 10.69 8.55 21.86
CA ALA A 56 10.74 9.66 20.90
C ALA A 56 9.69 10.74 21.17
N MET A 57 8.51 10.38 21.69
CA MET A 57 7.51 11.37 22.10
C MET A 57 7.81 12.06 23.45
N THR A 58 8.55 11.40 24.36
CA THR A 58 8.95 11.95 25.65
C THR A 58 10.31 12.66 25.62
N ALA A 59 11.15 12.38 24.64
CA ALA A 59 12.34 13.19 24.34
C ALA A 59 11.91 14.54 23.77
N SER A 60 11.27 15.32 24.65
CA SER A 60 10.92 16.69 24.38
C SER A 60 12.16 17.51 24.15
N LYS A 61 12.30 18.05 22.92
CA LYS A 61 13.16 19.18 22.56
C LYS A 61 14.67 18.91 22.68
N PRO A 62 15.49 18.85 21.70
CA PRO A 62 15.63 19.88 20.68
C PRO A 62 16.16 19.35 19.33
N PHE A 63 15.36 18.91 18.44
CA PHE A 63 15.87 18.56 17.10
C PHE A 63 15.07 19.23 15.98
N LEU A 64 14.79 20.52 16.19
CA LEU A 64 14.29 21.38 15.13
C LEU A 64 15.30 22.51 14.91
N GLN A 65 16.48 22.18 14.37
CA GLN A 65 17.15 23.16 13.53
C GLN A 65 16.18 23.45 12.38
N GLU A 66 15.82 24.74 12.23
CA GLU A 66 14.93 25.20 11.16
C GLU A 66 15.59 24.95 9.80
N THR A 67 15.34 23.75 9.24
CA THR A 67 15.66 23.46 7.85
C THR A 67 14.57 24.09 6.96
N LYS A 68 14.88 24.32 5.69
CA LYS A 68 13.93 24.84 4.68
C LYS A 68 12.60 24.08 4.70
N TYR A 69 12.62 22.81 5.01
CA TYR A 69 11.47 21.90 5.18
C TYR A 69 10.61 22.17 6.42
N SER A 70 11.13 22.85 7.45
CA SER A 70 10.36 23.09 8.68
C SER A 70 9.24 24.13 8.51
N ARG A 71 9.31 25.02 7.52
CA ARG A 71 8.26 26.00 7.22
C ARG A 71 7.06 25.38 6.52
N GLU A 72 7.31 24.51 5.55
CA GLU A 72 6.27 23.76 4.83
C GLU A 72 5.61 22.74 5.75
N TYR A 73 6.41 22.09 6.59
CA TYR A 73 5.92 21.15 7.60
C TYR A 73 5.09 21.86 8.71
N LYS A 74 5.41 23.10 9.07
CA LYS A 74 4.56 23.90 9.97
C LYS A 74 3.21 24.20 9.33
N GLY A 75 3.16 24.51 8.03
CA GLY A 75 1.93 24.71 7.27
C GLY A 75 1.04 23.46 7.25
N PHE A 76 1.62 22.30 7.03
CA PHE A 76 0.91 21.01 7.04
C PHE A 76 0.43 20.63 8.46
N ARG A 77 1.24 20.85 9.49
CA ARG A 77 0.85 20.60 10.88
C ARG A 77 -0.27 21.55 11.35
N SER A 78 -0.23 22.82 10.98
CA SER A 78 -1.31 23.76 11.29
C SER A 78 -2.58 23.39 10.54
N PHE A 79 -2.48 22.96 9.27
CA PHE A 79 -3.60 22.45 8.48
C PHE A 79 -4.25 21.21 9.11
N ILE A 80 -3.46 20.24 9.59
CA ILE A 80 -3.98 19.06 10.30
C ILE A 80 -4.58 19.44 11.65
N SER A 81 -3.95 20.36 12.41
CA SER A 81 -4.46 20.78 13.72
C SER A 81 -5.71 21.67 13.64
N GLU A 82 -5.80 22.54 12.64
CA GLU A 82 -6.97 23.42 12.42
C GLU A 82 -8.21 22.63 12.00
N LYS A 83 -8.05 21.55 11.25
CA LYS A 83 -9.20 20.75 10.79
C LYS A 83 -9.80 19.86 11.86
N LYS A 84 -9.23 19.75 13.09
CA LYS A 84 -9.73 18.83 14.14
C LYS A 84 -10.24 17.51 13.56
N LEU A 85 -9.33 16.84 12.86
CA LEU A 85 -9.64 15.70 11.97
C LEU A 85 -10.28 14.50 12.69
N HIS A 86 -10.36 14.51 14.04
CA HIS A 86 -10.71 13.30 14.77
C HIS A 86 -12.19 13.05 15.05
N ASN A 87 -13.06 14.04 15.18
CA ASN A 87 -14.42 13.72 15.60
C ASN A 87 -15.52 14.35 14.74
N ASN A 88 -15.28 15.51 14.13
CA ASN A 88 -16.35 16.19 13.40
C ASN A 88 -16.57 15.61 12.01
N TYR A 89 -15.49 15.13 11.36
CA TYR A 89 -15.58 14.58 10.00
C TYR A 89 -16.32 13.25 9.97
N ALA A 90 -16.01 12.32 10.88
CA ALA A 90 -16.73 11.06 11.00
C ALA A 90 -18.22 11.28 11.33
N GLN A 91 -18.54 12.24 12.23
CA GLN A 91 -19.91 12.58 12.58
C GLN A 91 -20.66 13.29 11.45
N GLU A 92 -19.99 14.19 10.72
CA GLU A 92 -20.59 14.89 9.59
C GLU A 92 -20.80 13.92 8.41
N LYS A 93 -19.90 13.00 8.20
CA LYS A 93 -20.00 11.93 7.21
C LYS A 93 -21.13 10.95 7.56
N MET A 94 -21.24 10.54 8.82
CA MET A 94 -22.37 9.75 9.30
C MET A 94 -23.72 10.48 9.13
N ARG A 95 -23.74 11.79 9.30
CA ARG A 95 -24.94 12.63 9.01
C ARG A 95 -25.26 12.68 7.52
N THR A 96 -24.24 12.76 6.66
CA THR A 96 -24.38 12.78 5.20
C THR A 96 -24.86 11.43 4.69
N LEU A 97 -24.28 10.33 5.17
CA LEU A 97 -24.75 8.97 4.88
C LEU A 97 -26.18 8.73 5.40
N GLY A 98 -26.52 9.26 6.57
CA GLY A 98 -27.90 9.24 7.09
C GLY A 98 -28.89 10.03 6.24
N LYS A 99 -28.44 11.09 5.55
CA LYS A 99 -29.27 11.83 4.58
C LYS A 99 -29.41 11.06 3.27
N LEU A 100 -28.35 10.44 2.75
CA LEU A 100 -28.41 9.59 1.56
C LEU A 100 -29.34 8.39 1.74
N ARG A 101 -29.39 7.82 2.95
CA ARG A 101 -30.31 6.74 3.33
C ARG A 101 -31.78 7.09 3.17
N ARG A 102 -32.14 8.39 3.22
CA ARG A 102 -33.53 8.85 3.05
C ARG A 102 -33.97 9.02 1.59
N PHE A 103 -33.04 8.98 0.63
CA PHE A 103 -33.31 9.26 -0.78
C PHE A 103 -33.22 8.05 -1.72
N GLY A 104 -32.82 6.86 -1.25
CA GLY A 104 -32.52 5.71 -2.11
C GLY A 104 -33.42 4.51 -1.91
N GLY A 105 -34.52 4.43 -2.64
CA GLY A 105 -35.25 3.18 -2.83
C GLY A 105 -34.46 2.21 -3.73
N ARG A 106 -34.18 0.98 -3.26
CA ARG A 106 -33.60 -0.22 -3.91
C ARG A 106 -32.13 -0.54 -3.73
N SER A 107 -31.33 0.34 -3.21
CA SER A 107 -29.90 0.06 -2.92
C SER A 107 -29.61 -0.16 -1.43
N ASP A 108 -30.65 -0.24 -0.59
CA ASP A 108 -30.50 -0.17 0.86
C ASP A 108 -29.63 -1.29 1.46
N SER A 109 -29.66 -2.51 0.89
CA SER A 109 -28.90 -3.63 1.44
C SER A 109 -27.37 -3.55 1.17
N LEU A 110 -26.98 -3.06 -0.01
CA LEU A 110 -25.56 -2.88 -0.35
C LEU A 110 -24.99 -1.66 0.35
N ILE A 111 -25.74 -0.55 0.38
CA ILE A 111 -25.35 0.66 1.10
C ILE A 111 -25.24 0.36 2.60
N GLN A 112 -26.21 -0.35 3.16
CA GLN A 112 -26.19 -0.74 4.58
C GLN A 112 -25.01 -1.66 4.89
N LYS A 113 -24.72 -2.67 4.06
CA LYS A 113 -23.60 -3.56 4.23
C LYS A 113 -22.26 -2.83 4.17
N ASN A 114 -22.12 -1.87 3.24
CA ASN A 114 -20.93 -1.04 3.16
C ASN A 114 -20.81 -0.12 4.37
N VAL A 115 -21.91 0.52 4.80
CA VAL A 115 -21.95 1.37 6.00
C VAL A 115 -21.57 0.58 7.25
N ASP A 116 -22.07 -0.65 7.39
CA ASP A 116 -21.75 -1.51 8.54
C ASP A 116 -20.26 -1.93 8.54
N SER A 117 -19.67 -2.16 7.34
CA SER A 117 -18.21 -2.41 7.22
C SER A 117 -17.37 -1.17 7.55
N TRP A 118 -17.91 0.05 7.33
CA TRP A 118 -17.25 1.31 7.66
C TRP A 118 -17.28 1.63 9.17
N ALA A 119 -18.24 1.09 9.90
CA ALA A 119 -18.30 1.27 11.36
C ALA A 119 -17.04 0.73 12.05
N ASP A 120 -16.40 -0.28 11.48
CA ASP A 120 -15.13 -0.82 11.99
C ASP A 120 -13.93 0.13 11.79
N PHE A 121 -14.03 1.13 10.93
CA PHE A 121 -12.99 2.16 10.77
C PHE A 121 -12.99 3.21 11.89
N SER A 122 -13.98 3.21 12.77
CA SER A 122 -14.01 4.08 13.95
C SER A 122 -12.85 3.84 14.91
N ALA A 123 -12.31 2.62 14.94
CA ALA A 123 -11.14 2.24 15.72
C ALA A 123 -9.78 2.50 15.02
N GLY A 124 -9.81 3.15 13.83
CA GLY A 124 -8.66 3.39 12.99
C GLY A 124 -8.54 2.37 11.85
N ILE A 125 -7.95 2.83 10.74
CA ILE A 125 -7.73 2.01 9.55
C ILE A 125 -6.41 1.25 9.71
N ARG A 126 -6.48 -0.07 9.53
CA ARG A 126 -5.33 -0.95 9.37
C ARG A 126 -5.40 -1.56 7.99
N ALA A 127 -4.96 -0.78 7.00
CA ALA A 127 -4.95 -1.19 5.61
C ALA A 127 -3.66 -1.96 5.27
N GLY A 128 -3.78 -2.91 4.34
CA GLY A 128 -2.65 -3.59 3.74
C GLY A 128 -2.72 -3.51 2.22
N PHE A 129 -1.65 -3.05 1.59
CA PHE A 129 -1.49 -3.13 0.14
C PHE A 129 -1.17 -4.56 -0.27
N TYR A 130 -1.73 -4.98 -1.39
CA TYR A 130 -1.54 -6.32 -1.93
C TYR A 130 -1.24 -6.27 -3.42
N VAL A 131 -0.13 -6.88 -3.83
CA VAL A 131 0.27 -7.01 -5.23
C VAL A 131 0.31 -8.47 -5.64
N SER A 132 -0.40 -8.84 -6.70
CA SER A 132 -0.54 -10.23 -7.14
C SER A 132 0.68 -10.79 -7.87
N TRP A 133 1.55 -9.92 -8.36
CA TRP A 133 2.77 -10.28 -9.08
C TRP A 133 3.93 -10.67 -8.15
N ASP A 134 3.87 -10.33 -6.85
CA ASP A 134 4.87 -10.75 -5.86
C ASP A 134 4.32 -11.89 -4.99
N PRO A 135 4.90 -13.11 -5.09
CA PRO A 135 4.51 -14.23 -4.24
C PRO A 135 4.65 -13.98 -2.73
N LYS A 136 5.58 -13.09 -2.32
CA LYS A 136 5.79 -12.71 -0.92
C LYS A 136 4.60 -11.90 -0.41
N SER A 137 4.01 -11.05 -1.26
CA SER A 137 2.81 -10.27 -0.92
C SER A 137 1.65 -11.18 -0.54
N TYR A 138 1.39 -12.24 -1.31
CA TYR A 138 0.34 -13.22 -0.96
C TYR A 138 0.65 -13.96 0.34
N ALA A 139 1.90 -14.37 0.56
CA ALA A 139 2.30 -15.05 1.80
C ALA A 139 2.10 -14.14 3.03
N SER A 140 2.52 -12.88 2.92
CA SER A 140 2.33 -11.86 3.96
C SER A 140 0.86 -11.58 4.23
N LEU A 141 0.06 -11.39 3.18
CA LEU A 141 -1.38 -11.19 3.32
C LEU A 141 -2.03 -12.36 4.07
N ARG A 142 -1.72 -13.60 3.69
CA ARG A 142 -2.28 -14.80 4.32
C ARG A 142 -1.95 -14.91 5.80
N GLN A 143 -0.74 -14.47 6.19
CA GLN A 143 -0.32 -14.48 7.59
C GLN A 143 -0.98 -13.38 8.43
N ASN A 144 -1.22 -12.22 7.84
CA ASN A 144 -1.57 -11.01 8.57
C ASN A 144 -3.00 -10.50 8.32
N ILE A 145 -3.77 -11.14 7.45
CA ILE A 145 -5.10 -10.64 7.02
C ILE A 145 -6.07 -10.43 8.19
N HIS A 146 -5.94 -11.21 9.26
CA HIS A 146 -6.77 -11.09 10.47
C HIS A 146 -6.45 -9.84 11.31
N ASN A 147 -5.30 -9.21 11.06
CA ASN A 147 -4.91 -7.95 11.69
C ASN A 147 -5.37 -6.72 10.90
N LEU A 148 -5.86 -6.92 9.68
CA LEU A 148 -6.30 -5.87 8.78
C LEU A 148 -7.81 -5.69 8.86
N ASN A 149 -8.27 -4.45 8.69
CA ASN A 149 -9.68 -4.14 8.47
C ASN A 149 -9.94 -3.54 7.08
N LEU A 150 -8.90 -3.49 6.24
CA LEU A 150 -9.00 -3.10 4.84
C LEU A 150 -7.85 -3.74 4.04
N VAL A 151 -8.11 -4.21 2.83
CA VAL A 151 -7.06 -4.63 1.89
C VAL A 151 -7.21 -3.83 0.59
N MET A 152 -6.10 -3.28 0.12
CA MET A 152 -5.99 -2.48 -1.09
C MET A 152 -5.18 -3.24 -2.15
N PRO A 153 -5.82 -4.10 -2.97
CA PRO A 153 -5.12 -4.84 -4.01
C PRO A 153 -4.91 -4.01 -5.27
N GLU A 154 -3.73 -4.12 -5.88
CA GLU A 154 -3.39 -3.52 -7.17
C GLU A 154 -4.06 -4.33 -8.31
N TRP A 155 -5.33 -4.07 -8.55
CA TRP A 155 -6.13 -4.84 -9.51
C TRP A 155 -6.75 -4.02 -10.64
N MET A 156 -6.80 -2.71 -10.53
CA MET A 156 -7.31 -1.82 -11.57
C MET A 156 -6.14 -1.06 -12.20
N PHE A 157 -6.08 -1.04 -13.53
CA PHE A 157 -4.99 -0.45 -14.29
C PHE A 157 -5.55 0.44 -15.39
N ILE A 158 -4.97 1.62 -15.57
CA ILE A 158 -5.26 2.46 -16.75
C ILE A 158 -4.83 1.69 -18.01
N ASP A 159 -5.66 1.73 -19.03
CA ASP A 159 -5.35 1.13 -20.33
C ASP A 159 -4.97 2.19 -21.36
N PRO A 160 -3.67 2.32 -21.72
CA PRO A 160 -3.20 3.32 -22.67
C PRO A 160 -3.79 3.18 -24.07
N LYS A 161 -4.27 1.97 -24.41
CA LYS A 161 -4.80 1.68 -25.76
C LYS A 161 -6.24 2.14 -25.94
N THR A 162 -7.00 2.15 -24.87
CA THR A 162 -8.44 2.46 -24.92
C THR A 162 -8.81 3.71 -24.14
N ASP A 163 -7.83 4.35 -23.46
CA ASP A 163 -8.07 5.42 -22.48
C ASP A 163 -9.17 5.07 -21.46
N GLY A 164 -9.17 3.82 -21.05
CA GLY A 164 -10.09 3.26 -20.06
C GLY A 164 -9.35 2.57 -18.93
N MET A 165 -9.99 1.60 -18.30
CA MET A 165 -9.34 0.78 -17.30
C MET A 165 -9.52 -0.71 -17.58
N LYS A 166 -8.57 -1.51 -17.08
CA LYS A 166 -8.61 -2.98 -17.03
C LYS A 166 -8.64 -3.45 -15.59
N MET A 167 -9.43 -4.49 -15.33
CA MET A 167 -9.45 -5.19 -14.07
C MET A 167 -8.66 -6.50 -14.19
N LYS A 168 -7.70 -6.72 -13.27
CA LYS A 168 -6.86 -7.92 -13.20
C LYS A 168 -6.88 -8.48 -11.78
N ALA A 169 -8.05 -8.91 -11.30
CA ALA A 169 -8.16 -9.53 -9.99
C ALA A 169 -7.50 -10.90 -9.97
N ASP A 170 -6.73 -11.16 -8.93
CA ASP A 170 -6.15 -12.44 -8.64
C ASP A 170 -7.12 -13.32 -7.84
N ASN A 171 -7.42 -14.51 -8.37
CA ASN A 171 -8.39 -15.41 -7.76
C ASN A 171 -7.99 -15.92 -6.37
N LYS A 172 -6.68 -16.10 -6.11
CA LYS A 172 -6.21 -16.61 -4.81
C LYS A 172 -6.35 -15.54 -3.73
N GLY A 173 -5.93 -14.30 -4.04
CA GLY A 173 -6.08 -13.16 -3.15
C GLY A 173 -7.54 -12.86 -2.88
N LEU A 174 -8.38 -12.82 -3.93
CA LEU A 174 -9.81 -12.59 -3.81
C LEU A 174 -10.50 -13.64 -2.91
N ALA A 175 -10.21 -14.92 -3.11
CA ALA A 175 -10.76 -16.00 -2.30
C ALA A 175 -10.34 -15.90 -0.83
N LEU A 176 -9.08 -15.52 -0.57
CA LEU A 176 -8.57 -15.31 0.79
C LEU A 176 -9.27 -14.15 1.48
N MET A 177 -9.40 -13.01 0.81
CA MET A 177 -10.07 -11.81 1.33
C MET A 177 -11.56 -12.08 1.61
N HIS A 178 -12.27 -12.74 0.69
CA HIS A 178 -13.67 -13.13 0.90
C HIS A 178 -13.83 -14.10 2.09
N LYS A 179 -12.93 -15.08 2.21
CA LYS A 179 -12.96 -16.04 3.32
C LYS A 179 -12.74 -15.37 4.67
N SER A 180 -11.89 -14.36 4.74
CA SER A 180 -11.61 -13.62 5.97
C SER A 180 -12.63 -12.52 6.26
N GLY A 181 -13.50 -12.19 5.30
CA GLY A 181 -14.51 -11.13 5.45
C GLY A 181 -13.91 -9.72 5.50
N VAL A 182 -12.62 -9.55 5.16
CA VAL A 182 -11.98 -8.23 5.14
C VAL A 182 -12.52 -7.39 3.98
N PRO A 183 -12.86 -6.11 4.20
CA PRO A 183 -13.25 -5.18 3.14
C PRO A 183 -12.14 -5.03 2.10
N ILE A 184 -12.53 -4.93 0.82
CA ILE A 184 -11.63 -4.83 -0.33
C ILE A 184 -11.82 -3.47 -1.00
N MET A 185 -10.75 -2.72 -1.18
CA MET A 185 -10.70 -1.45 -1.90
C MET A 185 -9.57 -1.51 -2.94
N PRO A 186 -9.84 -1.94 -4.18
CA PRO A 186 -8.78 -2.06 -5.17
C PRO A 186 -8.15 -0.71 -5.51
N MET A 187 -6.84 -0.76 -5.78
CA MET A 187 -6.09 0.37 -6.34
C MET A 187 -6.32 0.48 -7.83
N LEU A 188 -6.55 1.69 -8.31
CA LEU A 188 -6.45 2.07 -9.72
C LEU A 188 -5.13 2.80 -9.93
N THR A 189 -4.18 2.13 -10.57
CA THR A 189 -2.87 2.69 -10.88
C THR A 189 -2.70 3.03 -12.36
N ASN A 190 -1.84 4.00 -12.64
CA ASN A 190 -1.36 4.30 -13.98
C ASN A 190 -0.02 3.61 -14.31
N ASN A 191 0.42 2.68 -13.47
CA ASN A 191 1.58 1.84 -13.75
C ASN A 191 1.25 0.86 -14.88
N VAL A 192 2.00 0.97 -15.98
CA VAL A 192 1.88 0.11 -17.15
C VAL A 192 3.27 -0.41 -17.52
N ASP A 193 3.46 -1.71 -17.46
CA ASP A 193 4.73 -2.35 -17.80
C ASP A 193 5.94 -1.77 -17.03
N LYS A 194 5.75 -1.50 -15.73
CA LYS A 194 6.73 -0.93 -14.79
C LYS A 194 7.07 0.56 -15.06
N SER A 195 6.20 1.29 -15.68
CA SER A 195 6.34 2.72 -15.90
C SER A 195 5.03 3.41 -15.60
N PHE A 196 5.06 4.47 -14.84
CA PHE A 196 3.89 5.31 -14.62
C PHE A 196 3.59 6.14 -15.86
N ARG A 197 2.34 6.21 -16.25
CA ARG A 197 1.87 6.83 -17.49
C ARG A 197 1.02 8.07 -17.19
N GLY A 198 1.66 9.09 -16.61
CA GLY A 198 1.04 10.39 -16.37
C GLY A 198 0.48 11.04 -17.65
N ASP A 199 1.14 10.82 -18.80
CA ASP A 199 0.66 11.27 -20.10
C ASP A 199 -0.72 10.70 -20.48
N VAL A 200 -0.97 9.44 -20.13
CA VAL A 200 -2.26 8.79 -20.36
C VAL A 200 -3.31 9.32 -19.39
N VAL A 201 -2.93 9.51 -18.14
CA VAL A 201 -3.81 10.11 -17.12
C VAL A 201 -4.25 11.50 -17.57
N SER A 202 -3.31 12.39 -17.89
CA SER A 202 -3.62 13.73 -18.40
C SER A 202 -4.59 13.68 -19.59
N ARG A 203 -4.31 12.85 -20.60
CA ARG A 203 -5.17 12.69 -21.78
C ARG A 203 -6.60 12.21 -21.45
N ILE A 204 -6.76 11.42 -20.40
CA ILE A 204 -8.08 10.98 -19.95
C ILE A 204 -8.78 12.08 -19.16
N LEU A 205 -8.07 12.67 -18.19
CA LEU A 205 -8.68 13.61 -17.25
C LEU A 205 -9.06 14.94 -17.90
N HIS A 206 -8.30 15.41 -18.89
CA HIS A 206 -8.62 16.62 -19.64
C HIS A 206 -9.78 16.45 -20.62
N ASN A 207 -10.22 15.21 -20.89
CA ASN A 207 -11.38 14.94 -21.74
C ASN A 207 -12.62 14.52 -20.92
N PRO A 208 -13.67 15.35 -20.86
CA PRO A 208 -14.84 15.07 -20.04
C PRO A 208 -15.55 13.75 -20.36
N MET A 209 -15.55 13.34 -21.64
CA MET A 209 -16.17 12.08 -22.07
C MET A 209 -15.36 10.86 -21.59
N LYS A 210 -14.03 10.91 -21.73
CA LYS A 210 -13.12 9.83 -21.26
C LYS A 210 -13.15 9.75 -19.73
N ARG A 211 -13.09 10.89 -19.05
CA ARG A 211 -13.19 10.99 -17.59
C ARG A 211 -14.48 10.35 -17.06
N ARG A 212 -15.63 10.70 -17.63
CA ARG A 212 -16.92 10.09 -17.28
C ARG A 212 -16.94 8.58 -17.55
N LYS A 213 -16.39 8.13 -18.69
CA LYS A 213 -16.30 6.69 -19.01
C LYS A 213 -15.45 5.94 -17.98
N LEU A 214 -14.31 6.52 -17.55
CA LEU A 214 -13.45 5.95 -16.53
C LEU A 214 -14.21 5.84 -15.19
N ILE A 215 -14.84 6.91 -14.74
CA ILE A 215 -15.65 6.94 -13.50
C ILE A 215 -16.73 5.86 -13.52
N ASN A 216 -17.49 5.76 -14.59
CA ASN A 216 -18.55 4.75 -14.73
C ASN A 216 -17.98 3.33 -14.67
N SER A 217 -16.79 3.10 -15.26
CA SER A 217 -16.13 1.80 -15.21
C SER A 217 -15.66 1.44 -13.80
N ILE A 218 -15.12 2.40 -13.05
CA ILE A 218 -14.72 2.22 -11.64
C ILE A 218 -15.94 1.84 -10.79
N VAL A 219 -16.99 2.65 -10.85
CA VAL A 219 -18.24 2.42 -10.10
C VAL A 219 -18.81 1.05 -10.43
N TYR A 220 -18.91 0.71 -11.71
CA TYR A 220 -19.41 -0.60 -12.15
C TYR A 220 -18.63 -1.76 -11.53
N GLN A 221 -17.28 -1.68 -11.54
CA GLN A 221 -16.45 -2.73 -10.98
C GLN A 221 -16.59 -2.82 -9.45
N CYS A 222 -16.65 -1.71 -8.77
CA CYS A 222 -16.84 -1.67 -7.31
C CYS A 222 -18.19 -2.27 -6.90
N VAL A 223 -19.26 -1.87 -7.55
CA VAL A 223 -20.62 -2.39 -7.27
C VAL A 223 -20.72 -3.88 -7.61
N LYS A 224 -20.26 -4.27 -8.81
CA LYS A 224 -20.31 -5.66 -9.29
C LYS A 224 -19.59 -6.64 -8.36
N ASN A 225 -18.44 -6.25 -7.84
CA ASN A 225 -17.58 -7.12 -7.02
C ASN A 225 -17.75 -6.90 -5.51
N ASN A 226 -18.70 -6.05 -5.11
CA ASN A 226 -18.96 -5.71 -3.70
C ASN A 226 -17.69 -5.16 -2.99
N PHE A 227 -16.94 -4.32 -3.68
CA PHE A 227 -15.82 -3.57 -3.09
C PHE A 227 -16.35 -2.38 -2.29
N VAL A 228 -15.60 -1.95 -1.27
CA VAL A 228 -16.02 -0.84 -0.40
C VAL A 228 -15.66 0.53 -0.97
N GLY A 229 -14.88 0.58 -2.05
CA GLY A 229 -14.44 1.82 -2.68
C GLY A 229 -13.31 1.57 -3.67
N VAL A 230 -12.61 2.64 -4.02
CA VAL A 230 -11.41 2.62 -4.86
C VAL A 230 -10.33 3.48 -4.23
N ASN A 231 -9.09 3.03 -4.32
CA ASN A 231 -7.89 3.81 -4.05
C ASN A 231 -7.29 4.27 -5.37
N ILE A 232 -7.05 5.55 -5.54
CA ILE A 232 -6.39 6.12 -6.73
C ILE A 232 -4.90 6.19 -6.44
N ASP A 233 -4.12 5.67 -7.38
CA ASP A 233 -2.66 5.58 -7.31
C ASP A 233 -2.08 6.08 -8.65
N PHE A 234 -2.14 7.41 -8.85
CA PHE A 234 -1.63 8.06 -10.04
C PHE A 234 -0.34 8.79 -9.73
N GLU A 235 0.76 8.26 -10.23
CA GLU A 235 2.11 8.81 -10.03
C GLU A 235 2.70 9.35 -11.33
N GLU A 236 3.81 10.12 -11.21
CA GLU A 236 4.52 10.75 -12.32
C GLU A 236 3.57 11.55 -13.24
N LEU A 237 2.76 12.41 -12.64
CA LEU A 237 1.81 13.24 -13.37
C LEU A 237 2.54 14.26 -14.25
N THR A 238 1.94 14.65 -15.38
CA THR A 238 2.57 15.56 -16.35
C THR A 238 2.43 17.03 -15.97
N GLU A 239 1.53 17.35 -15.08
CA GLU A 239 1.20 18.72 -14.67
C GLU A 239 1.10 18.82 -13.16
N ASN A 240 1.82 19.79 -12.59
CA ASN A 240 1.80 20.06 -11.16
C ASN A 240 0.42 20.59 -10.72
N SER A 241 -0.15 19.99 -9.69
CA SER A 241 -1.43 20.39 -9.10
C SER A 241 -2.56 20.54 -10.13
N ASP A 242 -2.63 19.62 -11.10
CA ASP A 242 -3.58 19.65 -12.21
C ASP A 242 -5.02 19.83 -11.74
N GLU A 243 -5.70 20.88 -12.19
CA GLU A 243 -7.10 21.15 -11.87
C GLU A 243 -8.06 20.08 -12.42
N TYR A 244 -7.66 19.36 -13.47
CA TYR A 244 -8.46 18.25 -14.02
C TYR A 244 -8.37 17.01 -13.14
N LEU A 245 -7.27 16.79 -12.41
CA LEU A 245 -7.20 15.78 -11.36
C LEU A 245 -8.20 16.10 -10.24
N ILE A 246 -8.24 17.36 -9.78
CA ILE A 246 -9.21 17.80 -8.77
C ILE A 246 -10.63 17.61 -9.27
N THR A 247 -10.90 17.97 -10.54
CA THR A 247 -12.20 17.79 -11.16
C THR A 247 -12.60 16.32 -11.23
N PHE A 248 -11.68 15.46 -11.63
CA PHE A 248 -11.89 14.00 -11.67
C PHE A 248 -12.21 13.45 -10.28
N ILE A 249 -11.40 13.77 -9.28
CA ILE A 249 -11.61 13.32 -7.89
C ILE A 249 -12.98 13.80 -7.37
N LYS A 250 -13.36 15.03 -7.62
CA LYS A 250 -14.68 15.56 -7.25
C LYS A 250 -15.83 14.79 -7.91
N GLU A 251 -15.76 14.56 -9.23
CA GLU A 251 -16.77 13.83 -9.99
C GLU A 251 -16.83 12.36 -9.55
N LEU A 252 -15.66 11.72 -9.39
CA LEU A 252 -15.53 10.34 -8.93
C LEU A 252 -16.14 10.18 -7.54
N THR A 253 -15.72 10.98 -6.59
CA THR A 253 -16.19 10.90 -5.20
C THR A 253 -17.70 11.14 -5.11
N THR A 254 -18.22 12.11 -5.84
CA THR A 254 -19.67 12.35 -5.90
C THR A 254 -20.41 11.11 -6.38
N THR A 255 -19.92 10.48 -7.45
CA THR A 255 -20.57 9.30 -8.04
C THR A 255 -20.41 8.07 -7.14
N MET A 256 -19.24 7.87 -6.55
CA MET A 256 -18.97 6.77 -5.62
C MET A 256 -19.80 6.88 -4.35
N HIS A 257 -19.89 8.07 -3.74
CA HIS A 257 -20.71 8.31 -2.54
C HIS A 257 -22.20 8.08 -2.80
N ASN A 258 -22.71 8.41 -3.99
CA ASN A 258 -24.09 8.10 -4.37
C ASN A 258 -24.37 6.59 -4.43
N ASN A 259 -23.32 5.77 -4.52
CA ASN A 259 -23.38 4.30 -4.48
C ASN A 259 -22.89 3.71 -3.15
N GLY A 260 -22.68 4.54 -2.11
CA GLY A 260 -22.21 4.09 -0.81
C GLY A 260 -20.76 3.58 -0.81
N LEU A 261 -19.91 4.11 -1.70
CA LEU A 261 -18.52 3.69 -1.91
C LEU A 261 -17.53 4.79 -1.52
N LEU A 262 -16.37 4.39 -1.04
CA LEU A 262 -15.27 5.28 -0.63
C LEU A 262 -14.33 5.61 -1.80
N VAL A 263 -13.64 6.76 -1.66
CA VAL A 263 -12.53 7.14 -2.53
C VAL A 263 -11.34 7.59 -1.70
N THR A 264 -10.21 6.97 -1.91
CA THR A 264 -8.93 7.36 -1.32
C THR A 264 -7.91 7.62 -2.43
N GLU A 265 -6.84 8.31 -2.13
CA GLU A 265 -5.75 8.58 -3.07
C GLU A 265 -4.42 8.45 -2.37
N ASP A 266 -3.50 7.70 -3.00
CA ASP A 266 -2.11 7.62 -2.61
C ASP A 266 -1.39 8.89 -3.06
N VAL A 267 -0.60 9.48 -2.20
CA VAL A 267 0.14 10.70 -2.50
C VAL A 267 1.55 10.62 -1.93
N GLU A 268 2.53 11.05 -2.70
CA GLU A 268 3.90 11.19 -2.23
C GLU A 268 4.07 12.43 -1.34
N PRO A 269 4.93 12.37 -0.32
CA PRO A 269 5.24 13.54 0.48
C PRO A 269 6.03 14.56 -0.32
N PHE A 270 5.67 15.84 -0.18
CA PHE A 270 6.37 16.98 -0.82
C PHE A 270 6.40 16.96 -2.37
N ASN A 271 5.46 16.27 -3.00
CA ASN A 271 5.33 16.21 -4.45
C ASN A 271 4.31 17.26 -4.95
N ASP A 272 4.75 18.16 -5.83
CA ASP A 272 3.93 19.23 -6.37
C ASP A 272 2.87 18.76 -7.37
N ASP A 273 2.90 17.50 -7.79
CA ASP A 273 1.86 16.87 -8.61
C ASP A 273 0.50 16.92 -7.91
N TYR A 274 0.49 16.92 -6.56
CA TYR A 274 -0.72 16.84 -5.77
C TYR A 274 -1.06 18.15 -5.06
N ASN A 275 -2.23 18.68 -5.31
CA ASN A 275 -2.79 19.73 -4.48
C ASN A 275 -3.52 19.12 -3.27
N TYR A 276 -2.76 18.72 -2.25
CA TYR A 276 -3.27 18.03 -1.06
C TYR A 276 -4.46 18.73 -0.41
N LYS A 277 -4.43 20.07 -0.37
CA LYS A 277 -5.48 20.89 0.24
C LYS A 277 -6.81 20.77 -0.52
N GLU A 278 -6.74 20.79 -1.84
CA GLU A 278 -7.95 20.68 -2.68
C GLU A 278 -8.44 19.24 -2.72
N LEU A 279 -7.55 18.26 -2.87
CA LEU A 279 -7.88 16.83 -2.85
C LEU A 279 -8.57 16.43 -1.54
N ALA A 280 -8.05 16.87 -0.40
CA ALA A 280 -8.62 16.58 0.92
C ALA A 280 -10.05 17.10 1.14
N LYS A 281 -10.57 17.97 0.27
CA LYS A 281 -11.97 18.43 0.35
C LYS A 281 -12.96 17.39 -0.13
N TYR A 282 -12.53 16.53 -1.02
CA TYR A 282 -13.40 15.58 -1.73
C TYR A 282 -13.14 14.13 -1.29
N LEU A 283 -11.88 13.74 -1.11
CA LEU A 283 -11.49 12.39 -0.74
C LEU A 283 -11.91 12.00 0.67
N ASP A 284 -12.13 10.71 0.86
CA ASP A 284 -12.39 10.14 2.17
C ASP A 284 -11.13 10.09 3.01
N TYR A 285 -10.01 9.69 2.41
CA TYR A 285 -8.68 9.71 3.01
C TYR A 285 -7.63 10.02 1.95
N LEU A 286 -6.57 10.70 2.35
CA LEU A 286 -5.29 10.75 1.66
C LEU A 286 -4.38 9.73 2.32
N VAL A 287 -3.76 8.87 1.53
CA VAL A 287 -2.80 7.87 1.97
C VAL A 287 -1.41 8.37 1.63
N LEU A 288 -0.64 8.74 2.64
CA LEU A 288 0.70 9.28 2.44
C LEU A 288 1.71 8.14 2.28
N MET A 289 2.36 8.07 1.14
CA MET A 289 3.42 7.10 0.83
C MET A 289 4.76 7.55 1.43
N ALA A 290 4.86 7.48 2.77
CA ALA A 290 6.03 8.00 3.51
C ALA A 290 7.18 6.99 3.64
N TYR A 291 7.20 5.94 2.83
CA TYR A 291 8.20 4.88 2.88
C TYR A 291 9.32 5.03 1.85
N ASP A 292 9.16 5.90 0.84
CA ASP A 292 10.13 6.13 -0.23
C ASP A 292 11.11 7.27 0.09
N GLU A 293 11.04 7.85 1.29
CA GLU A 293 11.86 8.97 1.74
C GLU A 293 13.37 8.69 1.74
N TYR A 294 13.75 7.41 1.63
CA TYR A 294 15.15 6.95 1.64
C TYR A 294 15.56 6.20 0.38
N SER A 295 14.95 6.47 -0.76
CA SER A 295 15.53 5.98 -2.01
C SER A 295 16.91 6.64 -2.14
N GLN A 296 17.97 5.86 -1.92
CA GLN A 296 19.34 6.29 -2.14
C GLN A 296 19.47 6.67 -3.61
N SER A 297 19.33 7.95 -3.90
CA SER A 297 19.90 8.51 -5.12
C SER A 297 21.41 8.42 -4.95
N SER A 298 22.00 7.35 -5.44
CA SER A 298 23.44 7.20 -5.65
C SER A 298 23.94 8.18 -6.69
#